data_24d18f518ab4cf99b84afe4c9eeb8c02
#
_entry.id   24d18f518ab4cf99b84afe4c9eeb8c02
#
_cell.length_a   1.000
_cell.length_b   1.000
_cell.length_c   1.000
_cell.angle_alpha   90.00
_cell.angle_beta   90.00
_cell.angle_gamma   90.00
#
_symmetry.space_group_name_H-M   'P 1'
#
loop_
_entity.id
_entity.type
_entity.pdbx_description
1 polymer ?
#
loop_
_entity_poly.entity_id
_entity_poly.type
_entity_poly.pdbx_seq_one_letter_code
_entity_poly.pdbx_strand_id
1 'polypeptide(L)'
;GLVGSEMCIRDSSVLLILSSLAKGGEVIVSRGELIEIGGKFRIPDVMEQSGASLVEVGTTNKTHYEDYEEAITEETKALLKVHTSNYRIVGFTESVGIDELVPIAKEHEIPVVEDLGSGVLIDLEKYGLTHEPTVQESIAHGADVVCFSGDKLLGGPQAGIIIGKKKYIDMMKKNQLTRALRIDKFTAAALEMVLMEYLLSLIHI
;
A
#
# COMPACT_ATOMS: atom_id res chain seq x y z
N GLY A 1 -16.60 6.85 -5.49
CA GLY A 1 -16.13 6.13 -6.66
C GLY A 1 -16.18 4.62 -6.45
N LEU A 2 -16.31 3.85 -7.54
CA LEU A 2 -16.35 2.40 -7.45
C LEU A 2 -14.99 1.85 -7.00
N VAL A 3 -15.00 1.07 -5.94
CA VAL A 3 -13.85 0.33 -5.42
C VAL A 3 -13.81 -1.03 -6.14
N GLY A 4 -12.66 -1.43 -6.61
CA GLY A 4 -12.36 -2.77 -7.09
C GLY A 4 -11.36 -3.46 -6.17
N SER A 5 -11.18 -4.76 -6.34
CA SER A 5 -10.18 -5.54 -5.61
C SER A 5 -9.46 -6.52 -6.52
N GLU A 6 -8.23 -6.84 -6.14
CA GLU A 6 -7.40 -7.90 -6.72
C GLU A 6 -6.67 -8.62 -5.59
N MET A 7 -6.38 -9.90 -5.75
CA MET A 7 -5.70 -10.71 -4.75
C MET A 7 -4.55 -11.48 -5.37
N CYS A 8 -3.38 -11.40 -4.75
CA CYS A 8 -2.16 -12.02 -5.23
C CYS A 8 -1.39 -12.70 -4.08
N ILE A 9 -0.29 -13.37 -4.41
CA ILE A 9 0.64 -13.90 -3.41
C ILE A 9 1.23 -12.72 -2.65
N ARG A 10 1.34 -12.83 -1.31
CA ARG A 10 1.79 -11.83 -0.34
C ARG A 10 2.64 -10.73 -1.00
N ASP A 11 3.87 -10.60 -0.82
CA ASP A 11 4.74 -9.46 -1.16
C ASP A 11 4.75 -9.04 -2.67
N SER A 12 3.99 -9.73 -3.51
CA SER A 12 3.84 -9.40 -4.94
C SER A 12 2.82 -8.28 -5.22
N SER A 13 2.06 -7.81 -4.22
CA SER A 13 1.08 -6.73 -4.40
C SER A 13 1.74 -5.45 -4.90
N VAL A 14 2.81 -5.01 -4.24
CA VAL A 14 3.55 -3.79 -4.64
C VAL A 14 4.14 -3.96 -6.03
N LEU A 15 4.74 -5.13 -6.33
CA LEU A 15 5.27 -5.44 -7.66
C LEU A 15 4.17 -5.35 -8.74
N LEU A 16 3.00 -5.94 -8.49
CA LEU A 16 1.87 -5.91 -9.43
C LEU A 16 1.36 -4.48 -9.64
N ILE A 17 1.20 -3.70 -8.56
CA ILE A 17 0.76 -2.31 -8.61
C ILE A 17 1.74 -1.49 -9.44
N LEU A 18 3.01 -1.49 -9.09
CA LEU A 18 4.02 -0.66 -9.72
C LEU A 18 4.25 -1.05 -11.20
N SER A 19 4.31 -2.35 -11.50
CA SER A 19 4.44 -2.83 -12.89
C SER A 19 3.23 -2.50 -13.76
N SER A 20 2.07 -2.26 -13.14
CA SER A 20 0.84 -1.92 -13.86
C SER A 20 0.65 -0.41 -14.04
N LEU A 21 1.08 0.38 -13.06
CA LEU A 21 0.79 1.82 -13.00
C LEU A 21 2.01 2.70 -13.34
N ALA A 22 3.22 2.22 -13.06
CA ALA A 22 4.42 3.07 -13.07
C ALA A 22 5.57 2.53 -13.93
N LYS A 23 5.36 1.44 -14.68
CA LYS A 23 6.43 0.85 -15.51
C LYS A 23 6.99 1.87 -16.50
N GLY A 24 8.31 2.06 -16.47
CA GLY A 24 9.04 3.00 -17.32
C GLY A 24 8.95 4.47 -16.89
N GLY A 25 8.37 4.75 -15.71
CA GLY A 25 8.31 6.08 -15.12
C GLY A 25 8.81 6.10 -13.69
N GLU A 26 8.65 7.24 -13.03
CA GLU A 26 9.14 7.50 -11.70
C GLU A 26 8.06 7.28 -10.63
N VAL A 27 8.49 6.79 -9.46
CA VAL A 27 7.65 6.67 -8.26
C VAL A 27 8.37 7.37 -7.11
N ILE A 28 7.69 8.34 -6.50
CA ILE A 28 8.24 9.12 -5.40
C ILE A 28 7.90 8.46 -4.08
N VAL A 29 8.89 8.27 -3.23
CA VAL A 29 8.77 7.64 -1.90
C VAL A 29 9.61 8.42 -0.89
N SER A 30 9.11 8.59 0.33
CA SER A 30 9.91 9.11 1.43
C SER A 30 11.09 8.18 1.75
N ARG A 31 12.28 8.74 1.91
CA ARG A 31 13.48 7.98 2.32
C ARG A 31 13.29 7.26 3.65
N GLY A 32 12.54 7.85 4.58
CA GLY A 32 12.20 7.22 5.85
C GLY A 32 11.26 6.01 5.75
N GLU A 33 10.69 5.75 4.57
CA GLU A 33 9.76 4.67 4.29
C GLU A 33 10.35 3.55 3.41
N LEU A 34 11.63 3.63 3.08
CA LEU A 34 12.35 2.60 2.33
C LEU A 34 12.70 1.44 3.26
N ILE A 35 11.71 0.61 3.53
CA ILE A 35 11.80 -0.48 4.48
C ILE A 35 12.39 -1.76 3.87
N GLU A 36 13.00 -2.58 4.73
CA GLU A 36 13.29 -4.00 4.47
C GLU A 36 12.39 -4.84 5.37
N ILE A 37 11.70 -5.81 4.77
CA ILE A 37 10.90 -6.82 5.47
C ILE A 37 11.65 -8.17 5.42
N GLY A 38 11.14 -9.18 6.14
CA GLY A 38 11.76 -10.50 6.20
C GLY A 38 12.13 -11.08 4.83
N GLY A 39 13.28 -11.77 4.75
CA GLY A 39 13.76 -12.39 3.52
C GLY A 39 14.44 -11.44 2.53
N LYS A 40 14.92 -10.28 2.99
CA LYS A 40 15.55 -9.23 2.17
C LYS A 40 14.59 -8.61 1.15
N PHE A 41 13.30 -8.61 1.43
CA PHE A 41 12.33 -7.86 0.63
C PHE A 41 12.51 -6.37 0.92
N ARG A 42 12.97 -5.62 -0.07
CA ARG A 42 13.24 -4.17 0.00
C ARG A 42 12.40 -3.43 -1.01
N ILE A 43 11.83 -2.32 -0.60
CA ILE A 43 11.03 -1.47 -1.50
C ILE A 43 11.83 -1.04 -2.75
N PRO A 44 13.10 -0.60 -2.66
CA PRO A 44 13.89 -0.26 -3.85
C PRO A 44 14.05 -1.43 -4.83
N ASP A 45 14.31 -2.65 -4.32
CA ASP A 45 14.52 -3.83 -5.17
C ASP A 45 13.23 -4.22 -5.90
N VAL A 46 12.09 -4.11 -5.23
CA VAL A 46 10.77 -4.37 -5.82
C VAL A 46 10.43 -3.33 -6.89
N MET A 47 10.77 -2.08 -6.63
CA MET A 47 10.56 -0.99 -7.58
C MET A 47 11.39 -1.20 -8.86
N GLU A 48 12.66 -1.52 -8.73
CA GLU A 48 13.53 -1.86 -9.87
C GLU A 48 12.95 -3.04 -10.68
N GLN A 49 12.53 -4.13 -10.00
CA GLN A 49 11.92 -5.30 -10.64
C GLN A 49 10.59 -4.98 -11.32
N SER A 50 9.84 -4.01 -10.85
CA SER A 50 8.60 -3.57 -11.49
C SER A 50 8.83 -2.81 -12.80
N GLY A 51 10.05 -2.36 -13.02
CA GLY A 51 10.44 -1.49 -14.13
C GLY A 51 10.12 -0.01 -13.89
N ALA A 52 9.83 0.38 -12.65
CA ALA A 52 9.71 1.78 -12.24
C ALA A 52 11.06 2.29 -11.69
N SER A 53 11.26 3.60 -11.79
CA SER A 53 12.42 4.30 -11.23
C SER A 53 12.07 4.89 -9.87
N LEU A 54 12.90 4.64 -8.86
CA LEU A 54 12.75 5.19 -7.53
C LEU A 54 13.21 6.65 -7.49
N VAL A 55 12.37 7.53 -6.98
CA VAL A 55 12.72 8.91 -6.60
C VAL A 55 12.54 9.04 -5.08
N GLU A 56 13.67 9.16 -4.37
CA GLU A 56 13.67 9.31 -2.91
C GLU A 56 13.54 10.78 -2.53
N VAL A 57 12.63 11.10 -1.59
CA VAL A 57 12.45 12.46 -1.07
C VAL A 57 12.67 12.54 0.43
N GLY A 58 13.02 13.73 0.90
CA GLY A 58 13.29 13.99 2.30
C GLY A 58 14.55 13.30 2.84
N THR A 59 14.55 13.03 4.13
CA THR A 59 15.65 12.38 4.86
C THR A 59 15.13 11.16 5.63
N THR A 60 16.02 10.45 6.32
CA THR A 60 15.67 9.25 7.11
C THR A 60 14.57 9.51 8.15
N ASN A 61 14.58 10.70 8.77
CA ASN A 61 13.69 11.03 9.89
C ASN A 61 12.70 12.16 9.60
N LYS A 62 12.88 12.87 8.49
CA LYS A 62 11.98 13.98 8.10
C LYS A 62 11.73 14.00 6.62
N THR A 63 10.45 14.10 6.27
CA THR A 63 9.98 14.38 4.92
C THR A 63 8.86 15.39 5.03
N HIS A 64 8.96 16.46 4.26
CA HIS A 64 8.00 17.56 4.21
C HIS A 64 7.14 17.48 2.95
N TYR A 65 6.04 18.18 2.94
CA TYR A 65 5.15 18.30 1.80
C TYR A 65 5.88 18.80 0.55
N GLU A 66 6.70 19.82 0.72
CA GLU A 66 7.48 20.46 -0.34
C GLU A 66 8.47 19.50 -1.01
N ASP A 67 9.00 18.54 -0.25
CA ASP A 67 9.92 17.52 -0.80
C ASP A 67 9.25 16.68 -1.90
N TYR A 68 7.95 16.39 -1.75
CA TYR A 68 7.17 15.67 -2.77
C TYR A 68 6.83 16.58 -3.94
N GLU A 69 6.37 17.81 -3.67
CA GLU A 69 5.95 18.77 -4.68
C GLU A 69 7.11 19.11 -5.64
N GLU A 70 8.31 19.37 -5.09
CA GLU A 70 9.52 19.71 -5.86
C GLU A 70 10.06 18.52 -6.67
N ALA A 71 9.78 17.28 -6.26
CA ALA A 71 10.27 16.07 -6.92
C ALA A 71 9.41 15.62 -8.10
N ILE A 72 8.17 16.12 -8.24
CA ILE A 72 7.28 15.71 -9.32
C ILE A 72 7.76 16.22 -10.67
N THR A 73 7.84 15.32 -11.63
CA THR A 73 8.21 15.59 -13.03
C THR A 73 7.14 15.03 -13.98
N GLU A 74 7.29 15.26 -15.28
CA GLU A 74 6.44 14.65 -16.31
C GLU A 74 6.56 13.11 -16.36
N GLU A 75 7.67 12.57 -15.86
CA GLU A 75 7.93 11.13 -15.77
C GLU A 75 7.32 10.49 -14.51
N THR A 76 6.86 11.28 -13.55
CA THR A 76 6.25 10.77 -12.32
C THR A 76 4.91 10.09 -12.61
N LYS A 77 4.76 8.85 -12.14
CA LYS A 77 3.57 8.01 -12.38
C LYS A 77 2.78 7.69 -11.10
N ALA A 78 3.39 7.81 -9.94
CA ALA A 78 2.71 7.57 -8.66
C ALA A 78 3.47 8.18 -7.49
N LEU A 79 2.75 8.50 -6.42
CA LEU A 79 3.30 8.70 -5.08
C LEU A 79 3.06 7.41 -4.28
N LEU A 80 4.11 6.85 -3.68
CA LEU A 80 4.01 5.64 -2.87
C LEU A 80 4.24 5.99 -1.40
N LYS A 81 3.25 5.68 -0.58
CA LYS A 81 3.30 5.72 0.88
C LYS A 81 3.53 4.31 1.41
N VAL A 82 4.52 4.11 2.26
CA VAL A 82 4.78 2.81 2.89
C VAL A 82 4.67 2.93 4.40
N HIS A 83 3.75 2.16 4.98
CA HIS A 83 3.57 2.15 6.43
C HIS A 83 4.70 1.37 7.12
N THR A 84 5.39 2.04 8.05
CA THR A 84 6.55 1.49 8.78
C THR A 84 6.12 0.66 10.00
N SER A 85 5.38 -0.44 9.77
CA SER A 85 4.82 -1.27 10.84
C SER A 85 5.85 -2.06 11.65
N ASN A 86 7.06 -2.27 11.11
CA ASN A 86 8.10 -3.13 11.68
C ASN A 86 9.22 -2.40 12.40
N TYR A 87 9.24 -1.06 12.37
CA TYR A 87 10.17 -0.23 13.15
C TYR A 87 9.58 1.15 13.43
N ARG A 88 10.22 1.90 14.30
CA ARG A 88 9.85 3.29 14.61
C ARG A 88 11.10 4.16 14.66
N ILE A 89 10.99 5.37 14.09
CA ILE A 89 11.99 6.42 14.28
C ILE A 89 11.47 7.34 15.38
N VAL A 90 12.27 7.55 16.42
CA VAL A 90 11.89 8.34 17.60
C VAL A 90 12.79 9.56 17.70
N GLY A 91 12.23 10.72 18.00
CA GLY A 91 12.96 11.97 18.18
C GLY A 91 12.39 13.09 17.30
N PHE A 92 13.26 13.81 16.62
CA PHE A 92 12.86 14.87 15.69
C PHE A 92 12.43 14.26 14.35
N THR A 93 11.17 13.83 14.27
CA THR A 93 10.60 13.16 13.10
C THR A 93 9.47 13.96 12.49
N GLU A 94 9.29 13.82 11.19
CA GLU A 94 8.18 14.38 10.42
C GLU A 94 7.89 13.50 9.22
N SER A 95 6.63 13.28 8.91
CA SER A 95 6.20 12.46 7.76
C SER A 95 4.94 13.05 7.15
N VAL A 96 4.79 12.93 5.85
CA VAL A 96 3.61 13.41 5.11
C VAL A 96 2.52 12.35 5.10
N GLY A 97 1.31 12.72 5.49
CA GLY A 97 0.15 11.84 5.49
C GLY A 97 -0.45 11.65 4.10
N ILE A 98 -1.34 10.65 3.96
CA ILE A 98 -2.06 10.42 2.69
C ILE A 98 -2.95 11.61 2.34
N ASP A 99 -3.61 12.19 3.32
CA ASP A 99 -4.47 13.37 3.19
C ASP A 99 -3.71 14.60 2.67
N GLU A 100 -2.40 14.70 2.96
CA GLU A 100 -1.51 15.73 2.44
C GLU A 100 -0.98 15.38 1.04
N LEU A 101 -0.72 14.10 0.74
CA LEU A 101 -0.25 13.65 -0.60
C LEU A 101 -1.36 13.71 -1.65
N VAL A 102 -2.61 13.46 -1.27
CA VAL A 102 -3.75 13.41 -2.21
C VAL A 102 -3.98 14.74 -2.96
N PRO A 103 -3.92 15.93 -2.34
CA PRO A 103 -4.00 17.20 -3.06
C PRO A 103 -2.94 17.33 -4.15
N ILE A 104 -1.66 17.07 -3.83
CA ILE A 104 -0.54 17.12 -4.78
C ILE A 104 -0.80 16.15 -5.95
N ALA A 105 -1.10 14.91 -5.63
CA ALA A 105 -1.32 13.87 -6.63
C ALA A 105 -2.48 14.19 -7.58
N LYS A 106 -3.54 14.82 -7.08
CA LYS A 106 -4.68 15.26 -7.90
C LYS A 106 -4.31 16.38 -8.87
N GLU A 107 -3.49 17.33 -8.44
CA GLU A 107 -3.04 18.43 -9.30
C GLU A 107 -2.24 17.92 -10.51
N HIS A 108 -1.45 16.86 -10.29
CA HIS A 108 -0.62 16.23 -11.33
C HIS A 108 -1.27 15.00 -11.99
N GLU A 109 -2.52 14.68 -11.65
CA GLU A 109 -3.29 13.54 -12.20
C GLU A 109 -2.63 12.17 -11.99
N ILE A 110 -1.80 12.03 -10.93
CA ILE A 110 -1.12 10.79 -10.57
C ILE A 110 -1.79 10.11 -9.37
N PRO A 111 -1.70 8.77 -9.22
CA PRO A 111 -2.27 8.06 -8.08
C PRO A 111 -1.40 8.16 -6.82
N VAL A 112 -2.07 8.18 -5.66
CA VAL A 112 -1.48 7.85 -4.36
C VAL A 112 -1.70 6.36 -4.10
N VAL A 113 -0.60 5.63 -3.96
CA VAL A 113 -0.56 4.20 -3.61
C VAL A 113 -0.08 4.06 -2.18
N GLU A 114 -0.76 3.26 -1.38
CA GLU A 114 -0.31 2.93 -0.03
C GLU A 114 -0.02 1.44 0.13
N ASP A 115 1.19 1.12 0.58
CA ASP A 115 1.51 -0.18 1.15
C ASP A 115 1.32 -0.11 2.67
N LEU A 116 0.12 -0.48 3.10
CA LEU A 116 -0.26 -0.48 4.51
C LEU A 116 0.35 -1.67 5.27
N GLY A 117 0.51 -2.78 4.61
CA GLY A 117 1.15 -3.99 5.12
C GLY A 117 0.37 -4.73 6.20
N SER A 118 -0.12 -4.08 7.24
CA SER A 118 -0.69 -4.70 8.45
C SER A 118 -2.06 -5.37 8.23
N GLY A 119 -2.93 -4.79 7.41
CA GLY A 119 -4.25 -5.33 7.10
C GLY A 119 -5.28 -5.18 8.22
N VAL A 120 -5.12 -4.19 9.08
CA VAL A 120 -6.08 -3.90 10.14
C VAL A 120 -7.39 -3.38 9.55
N LEU A 121 -8.51 -3.99 9.95
CA LEU A 121 -9.87 -3.59 9.58
C LEU A 121 -10.69 -3.05 10.75
N ILE A 122 -10.16 -3.08 11.96
CA ILE A 122 -10.82 -2.61 13.18
C ILE A 122 -9.93 -1.62 13.92
N ASP A 123 -10.54 -0.68 14.58
CA ASP A 123 -9.84 0.27 15.43
C ASP A 123 -9.33 -0.42 16.71
N LEU A 124 -8.03 -0.63 16.79
CA LEU A 124 -7.37 -1.32 17.90
C LEU A 124 -7.37 -0.49 19.20
N GLU A 125 -7.51 0.83 19.13
CA GLU A 125 -7.56 1.68 20.32
C GLU A 125 -8.78 1.39 21.20
N LYS A 126 -9.88 0.94 20.60
CA LYS A 126 -11.09 0.48 21.33
C LYS A 126 -10.82 -0.68 22.27
N TYR A 127 -9.72 -1.39 22.06
CA TYR A 127 -9.30 -2.54 22.87
C TYR A 127 -8.06 -2.22 23.71
N GLY A 128 -7.68 -0.93 23.83
CA GLY A 128 -6.55 -0.49 24.63
C GLY A 128 -5.18 -0.76 24.00
N LEU A 129 -5.13 -1.03 22.71
CA LEU A 129 -3.90 -1.20 21.94
C LEU A 129 -3.47 0.13 21.31
N THR A 130 -2.23 0.19 20.83
CA THR A 130 -1.73 1.35 20.09
C THR A 130 -2.48 1.49 18.77
N HIS A 131 -2.73 2.72 18.35
CA HIS A 131 -3.29 3.00 17.03
C HIS A 131 -2.45 2.34 15.91
N GLU A 132 -3.13 1.65 15.05
CA GLU A 132 -2.60 1.10 13.79
C GLU A 132 -3.53 1.54 12.67
N PRO A 133 -3.03 2.18 11.61
CA PRO A 133 -3.87 2.67 10.53
C PRO A 133 -4.72 1.56 9.93
N THR A 134 -6.02 1.81 9.78
CA THR A 134 -6.93 0.85 9.16
C THR A 134 -7.01 1.05 7.65
N VAL A 135 -7.40 0.00 6.94
CA VAL A 135 -7.64 0.07 5.49
C VAL A 135 -8.73 1.10 5.15
N GLN A 136 -9.72 1.24 6.02
CA GLN A 136 -10.81 2.20 5.87
C GLN A 136 -10.32 3.64 6.01
N GLU A 137 -9.41 3.92 6.94
CA GLU A 137 -8.79 5.25 7.10
C GLU A 137 -7.99 5.63 5.86
N SER A 138 -7.18 4.72 5.32
CA SER A 138 -6.42 4.94 4.09
C SER A 138 -7.32 5.35 2.91
N ILE A 139 -8.43 4.65 2.73
CA ILE A 139 -9.41 4.97 1.68
C ILE A 139 -10.14 6.29 1.98
N ALA A 140 -10.49 6.55 3.24
CA ALA A 140 -11.16 7.79 3.65
C ALA A 140 -10.26 9.02 3.46
N HIS A 141 -8.96 8.90 3.70
CA HIS A 141 -7.95 9.94 3.42
C HIS A 141 -7.70 10.14 1.92
N GLY A 142 -8.22 9.25 1.07
CA GLY A 142 -8.26 9.44 -0.37
C GLY A 142 -7.21 8.67 -1.16
N ALA A 143 -6.53 7.69 -0.56
CA ALA A 143 -5.63 6.79 -1.29
C ALA A 143 -6.34 6.20 -2.52
N ASP A 144 -5.64 6.17 -3.65
CA ASP A 144 -6.17 5.65 -4.90
C ASP A 144 -6.11 4.12 -4.96
N VAL A 145 -5.06 3.57 -4.37
CA VAL A 145 -4.81 2.12 -4.25
C VAL A 145 -4.18 1.86 -2.89
N VAL A 146 -4.69 0.85 -2.19
CA VAL A 146 -4.14 0.37 -0.91
C VAL A 146 -3.85 -1.11 -1.05
N CYS A 147 -2.69 -1.56 -0.61
CA CYS A 147 -2.39 -2.98 -0.50
C CYS A 147 -2.00 -3.37 0.93
N PHE A 148 -2.34 -4.60 1.28
CA PHE A 148 -2.09 -5.13 2.62
C PHE A 148 -2.05 -6.66 2.63
N SER A 149 -1.56 -7.24 3.72
CA SER A 149 -1.38 -8.68 3.87
C SER A 149 -2.55 -9.32 4.60
N GLY A 150 -2.99 -10.48 4.13
CA GLY A 150 -4.04 -11.27 4.79
C GLY A 150 -3.57 -11.99 6.04
N ASP A 151 -2.29 -12.34 6.14
CA ASP A 151 -1.68 -13.18 7.19
C ASP A 151 -1.02 -12.39 8.34
N LYS A 152 -1.30 -11.10 8.43
CA LYS A 152 -0.86 -10.25 9.55
C LYS A 152 -2.05 -9.97 10.49
N LEU A 153 -2.30 -8.71 10.80
CA LEU A 153 -3.37 -8.32 11.74
C LEU A 153 -4.78 -8.60 11.23
N LEU A 154 -4.96 -8.83 9.92
CA LEU A 154 -6.22 -9.35 9.40
C LEU A 154 -6.55 -10.75 9.95
N GLY A 155 -5.54 -11.56 10.30
CA GLY A 155 -5.73 -12.90 10.87
C GLY A 155 -6.13 -13.96 9.86
N GLY A 156 -5.95 -13.72 8.57
CA GLY A 156 -6.32 -14.60 7.47
C GLY A 156 -5.14 -15.43 6.94
N PRO A 157 -5.33 -16.10 5.79
CA PRO A 157 -4.29 -16.83 5.10
C PRO A 157 -3.30 -15.87 4.45
N GLN A 158 -2.15 -16.41 4.04
CA GLN A 158 -1.15 -15.67 3.30
C GLN A 158 -1.69 -15.22 1.94
N ALA A 159 -1.96 -13.94 1.84
CA ALA A 159 -2.46 -13.28 0.64
C ALA A 159 -2.05 -11.81 0.63
N GLY A 160 -1.79 -11.27 -0.54
CA GLY A 160 -1.73 -9.83 -0.78
C GLY A 160 -3.08 -9.35 -1.31
N ILE A 161 -3.68 -8.40 -0.64
CA ILE A 161 -4.97 -7.85 -1.00
C ILE A 161 -4.75 -6.44 -1.51
N ILE A 162 -5.31 -6.13 -2.67
CA ILE A 162 -5.24 -4.80 -3.28
C ILE A 162 -6.66 -4.29 -3.45
N ILE A 163 -6.94 -3.13 -2.91
CA ILE A 163 -8.21 -2.43 -3.10
C ILE A 163 -7.95 -1.01 -3.60
N GLY A 164 -8.90 -0.43 -4.30
CA GLY A 164 -8.74 0.93 -4.79
C GLY A 164 -9.75 1.32 -5.85
N LYS A 165 -9.50 2.46 -6.49
CA LYS A 165 -10.34 2.97 -7.56
C LYS A 165 -10.37 1.99 -8.74
N LYS A 166 -11.56 1.72 -9.25
CA LYS A 166 -11.81 0.73 -10.30
C LYS A 166 -10.86 0.87 -11.50
N LYS A 167 -10.57 2.11 -11.92
CA LYS A 167 -9.67 2.36 -13.07
C LYS A 167 -8.29 1.72 -12.90
N TYR A 168 -7.70 1.79 -11.69
CA TYR A 168 -6.38 1.23 -11.41
C TYR A 168 -6.43 -0.29 -11.24
N ILE A 169 -7.46 -0.79 -10.56
CA ILE A 169 -7.67 -2.24 -10.43
C ILE A 169 -7.88 -2.90 -11.81
N ASP A 170 -8.62 -2.26 -12.72
CA ASP A 170 -8.81 -2.77 -14.07
C ASP A 170 -7.49 -2.80 -14.89
N MET A 171 -6.55 -1.88 -14.62
CA MET A 171 -5.20 -1.92 -15.21
C MET A 171 -4.41 -3.13 -14.70
N MET A 172 -4.43 -3.38 -13.38
CA MET A 172 -3.76 -4.53 -12.78
C MET A 172 -4.33 -5.87 -13.30
N LYS A 173 -5.66 -5.99 -13.42
CA LYS A 173 -6.32 -7.18 -13.96
C LYS A 173 -5.89 -7.52 -15.41
N LYS A 174 -5.45 -6.52 -16.17
CA LYS A 174 -4.92 -6.71 -17.54
C LYS A 174 -3.44 -7.08 -17.55
N ASN A 175 -2.72 -6.89 -16.44
CA ASN A 175 -1.31 -7.23 -16.36
C ASN A 175 -1.14 -8.75 -16.34
N GLN A 176 -0.22 -9.28 -17.16
CA GLN A 176 0.04 -10.72 -17.25
C GLN A 176 0.53 -11.33 -15.93
N LEU A 177 1.18 -10.53 -15.07
CA LEU A 177 1.61 -10.95 -13.72
C LEU A 177 0.43 -11.40 -12.86
N THR A 178 -0.76 -10.82 -13.01
CA THR A 178 -1.95 -11.23 -12.25
C THR A 178 -2.22 -12.74 -12.36
N ARG A 179 -1.99 -13.31 -13.55
CA ARG A 179 -2.19 -14.76 -13.75
C ARG A 179 -1.14 -15.61 -13.02
N ALA A 180 0.10 -15.12 -12.94
CA ALA A 180 1.19 -15.81 -12.26
C ALA A 180 1.12 -15.66 -10.73
N LEU A 181 0.64 -14.52 -10.26
CA LEU A 181 0.66 -14.13 -8.85
C LEU A 181 -0.65 -14.43 -8.10
N ARG A 182 -1.71 -14.84 -8.78
CA ARG A 182 -3.03 -15.08 -8.16
C ARG A 182 -2.95 -16.13 -7.04
N ILE A 183 -3.72 -15.92 -5.99
CA ILE A 183 -3.94 -16.92 -4.95
C ILE A 183 -4.73 -18.14 -5.50
N ASP A 184 -4.58 -19.29 -4.85
CA ASP A 184 -5.37 -20.48 -5.15
C ASP A 184 -6.76 -20.42 -4.51
N LYS A 185 -7.63 -21.36 -4.90
CA LYS A 185 -9.02 -21.41 -4.42
C LYS A 185 -9.16 -21.70 -2.93
N PHE A 186 -8.21 -22.43 -2.31
CA PHE A 186 -8.28 -22.73 -0.88
C PHE A 186 -7.92 -21.49 -0.06
N THR A 187 -6.90 -20.77 -0.47
CA THR A 187 -6.54 -19.48 0.11
C THR A 187 -7.69 -18.47 -0.03
N ALA A 188 -8.33 -18.42 -1.21
CA ALA A 188 -9.50 -17.55 -1.41
C ALA A 188 -10.67 -17.92 -0.49
N ALA A 189 -11.01 -19.20 -0.34
CA ALA A 189 -12.07 -19.66 0.55
C ALA A 189 -11.76 -19.36 2.04
N ALA A 190 -10.51 -19.57 2.46
CA ALA A 190 -10.10 -19.26 3.84
C ALA A 190 -10.17 -17.74 4.10
N LEU A 191 -9.75 -16.90 3.15
CA LEU A 191 -9.86 -15.46 3.26
C LEU A 191 -11.32 -14.99 3.31
N GLU A 192 -12.19 -15.58 2.49
CA GLU A 192 -13.62 -15.30 2.51
C GLU A 192 -14.23 -15.58 3.90
N MET A 193 -13.88 -16.69 4.52
CA MET A 193 -14.33 -17.01 5.88
C MET A 193 -13.90 -15.95 6.89
N VAL A 194 -12.63 -15.53 6.87
CA VAL A 194 -12.13 -14.47 7.76
C VAL A 194 -12.87 -13.15 7.54
N LEU A 195 -13.06 -12.74 6.29
CA LEU A 195 -13.79 -11.51 5.97
C LEU A 195 -15.26 -11.58 6.39
N MET A 196 -15.88 -12.76 6.33
CA MET A 196 -17.24 -12.98 6.83
C MET A 196 -17.32 -12.81 8.35
N GLU A 197 -16.31 -13.26 9.13
CA GLU A 197 -16.23 -13.01 10.57
C GLU A 197 -16.22 -11.50 10.88
N TYR A 198 -15.44 -10.72 10.15
CA TYR A 198 -15.46 -9.26 10.26
C TYR A 198 -16.83 -8.66 9.92
N LEU A 199 -17.43 -9.09 8.80
CA LEU A 199 -18.71 -8.58 8.33
C LEU A 199 -19.85 -8.88 9.31
N LEU A 200 -19.84 -10.07 9.92
CA LEU A 200 -20.84 -10.52 10.89
C LEU A 200 -20.54 -10.08 12.33
N SER A 201 -19.46 -9.32 12.55
CA SER A 201 -19.00 -8.89 13.88
C SER A 201 -18.79 -10.05 14.86
N LEU A 202 -18.34 -11.20 14.35
CA LEU A 202 -18.08 -12.40 15.14
C LEU A 202 -16.66 -12.43 15.70
N ILE A 203 -15.83 -11.45 15.35
CA ILE A 203 -14.48 -11.30 15.87
C ILE A 203 -14.54 -10.78 17.29
N HIS A 204 -14.17 -11.66 18.21
CA HIS A 204 -14.00 -11.34 19.62
C HIS A 204 -12.51 -11.21 19.92
N ILE A 205 -12.08 -10.01 20.20
CA ILE A 205 -10.73 -9.72 20.65
C ILE A 205 -10.71 -9.68 22.17
#